data_cd183e0e23b82f0aedcb2807d9749185
#
_entry.id   cd183e0e23b82f0aedcb2807d9749185
#
_cell.length_a   1.000
_cell.length_b   1.000
_cell.length_c   1.000
_cell.angle_alpha   90.00
_cell.angle_beta   90.00
_cell.angle_gamma   90.00
#
_symmetry.space_group_name_H-M   'P 1'
#
loop_
_entity.id
_entity.type
_entity.pdbx_description
1 polymer ?
#
loop_
_entity_poly.entity_id
_entity_poly.type
_entity_poly.pdbx_seq_one_letter_code
_entity_poly.pdbx_strand_id
1 'polypeptide(L)'
;MEAFEIALLSVIAMLVFIYLGMHIAVTLALVSFVGTWIIKGNSVVAINLLWISSHQTVNNFVFAVIPLFVLMGFLVSVAGMGRDAYEIGQLMLRRVRGGLGMATVVANAIFAAITGVSVASASVFSKIAVPEMMRHGYTGRFAVGTVAGSSVLGMLIPPSVLLIIYALIVEESVGDLFIAGIGPGILLTIVYCGVIYLMARYLPRMVFTSGTFDDGDQTAADEEEITGSVWVKVLPIATLIMLVMGGLYGGVFTPVEAGAAGAFLALLFALLRRRLTLESLWAVLIDTGKVSATLLFLIISASMYSRMLGLSGLPGEMAEIFDELGAGFYGMLALYVVIVIILGTIVDSVSIMLIMVPLFVGALKFYEIDLIWFGIVTVIATEIGLLTPPLGLAVYVVHSTLNRPDISLKEIFAGSAPFALAMLFALILIIAFPSLSTFLVHAMK
;
A
#
# COMPACT_ATOMS: atom_id res chain seq x y z
N MET A 1 25.50 28.10 11.11
CA MET A 1 24.33 27.22 11.18
C MET A 1 24.77 25.92 11.82
N GLU A 2 24.10 25.51 12.85
CA GLU A 2 24.30 24.19 13.46
C GLU A 2 23.82 23.07 12.53
N ALA A 3 24.32 21.85 12.71
CA ALA A 3 23.96 20.73 11.84
C ALA A 3 22.46 20.42 11.87
N PHE A 4 21.83 20.60 13.02
CA PHE A 4 20.39 20.52 13.24
C PHE A 4 19.60 21.53 12.37
N GLU A 5 20.01 22.82 12.37
CA GLU A 5 19.36 23.86 11.58
C GLU A 5 19.41 23.54 10.07
N ILE A 6 20.57 23.02 9.61
CA ILE A 6 20.75 22.61 8.22
C ILE A 6 19.81 21.45 7.86
N ALA A 7 19.64 20.48 8.77
CA ALA A 7 18.73 19.37 8.56
C ALA A 7 17.27 19.84 8.51
N LEU A 8 16.86 20.73 9.42
CA LEU A 8 15.50 21.28 9.40
C LEU A 8 15.21 22.06 8.12
N LEU A 9 16.17 22.90 7.70
CA LEU A 9 16.08 23.60 6.39
C LEU A 9 16.03 22.63 5.22
N SER A 10 16.73 21.49 5.29
CA SER A 10 16.71 20.46 4.26
C SER A 10 15.32 19.84 4.11
N VAL A 11 14.60 19.60 5.22
CA VAL A 11 13.20 19.12 5.21
C VAL A 11 12.30 20.14 4.52
N ILE A 12 12.41 21.41 4.89
CA ILE A 12 11.61 22.49 4.28
C ILE A 12 11.94 22.63 2.79
N ALA A 13 13.21 22.66 2.41
CA ALA A 13 13.64 22.75 1.02
C ALA A 13 13.11 21.56 0.19
N MET A 14 13.16 20.37 0.76
CA MET A 14 12.63 19.16 0.12
C MET A 14 11.14 19.31 -0.16
N LEU A 15 10.34 19.71 0.83
CA LEU A 15 8.89 19.91 0.65
C LEU A 15 8.58 20.97 -0.40
N VAL A 16 9.33 22.07 -0.41
CA VAL A 16 9.20 23.14 -1.42
C VAL A 16 9.52 22.63 -2.83
N PHE A 17 10.60 21.90 -3.02
CA PHE A 17 10.97 21.35 -4.33
C PHE A 17 9.95 20.31 -4.84
N ILE A 18 9.41 19.47 -3.94
CA ILE A 18 8.35 18.54 -4.29
C ILE A 18 7.07 19.30 -4.69
N TYR A 19 6.71 20.36 -3.96
CA TYR A 19 5.56 21.20 -4.28
C TYR A 19 5.72 21.91 -5.63
N LEU A 20 6.95 22.29 -6.00
CA LEU A 20 7.29 22.86 -7.31
C LEU A 20 7.29 21.82 -8.45
N GLY A 21 6.98 20.55 -8.16
CA GLY A 21 6.89 19.47 -9.16
C GLY A 21 8.21 18.77 -9.47
N MET A 22 9.24 18.96 -8.67
CA MET A 22 10.52 18.24 -8.84
C MET A 22 10.34 16.76 -8.45
N HIS A 23 10.96 15.86 -9.21
CA HIS A 23 10.90 14.42 -8.94
C HIS A 23 11.51 14.10 -7.58
N ILE A 24 10.79 13.35 -6.73
CA ILE A 24 11.12 13.13 -5.32
C ILE A 24 12.52 12.52 -5.14
N ALA A 25 12.89 11.52 -5.96
CA ALA A 25 14.22 10.93 -5.88
C ALA A 25 15.34 11.96 -6.18
N VAL A 26 15.13 12.82 -7.17
CA VAL A 26 16.09 13.89 -7.51
C VAL A 26 16.16 14.91 -6.37
N THR A 27 15.03 15.27 -5.79
CA THR A 27 14.95 16.19 -4.65
C THR A 27 15.71 15.64 -3.44
N LEU A 28 15.45 14.38 -3.07
CA LEU A 28 16.14 13.72 -1.95
C LEU A 28 17.65 13.66 -2.17
N ALA A 29 18.10 13.27 -3.38
CA ALA A 29 19.52 13.21 -3.70
C ALA A 29 20.17 14.60 -3.65
N LEU A 30 19.54 15.63 -4.24
CA LEU A 30 20.04 16.98 -4.28
C LEU A 30 20.15 17.58 -2.87
N VAL A 31 19.07 17.52 -2.10
CA VAL A 31 19.01 18.07 -0.75
C VAL A 31 19.99 17.35 0.18
N SER A 32 20.13 16.03 0.05
CA SER A 32 21.11 15.25 0.83
C SER A 32 22.54 15.61 0.47
N PHE A 33 22.82 15.80 -0.82
CA PHE A 33 24.15 16.21 -1.30
C PHE A 33 24.53 17.58 -0.74
N VAL A 34 23.66 18.57 -0.94
CA VAL A 34 23.90 19.96 -0.49
C VAL A 34 23.97 20.01 1.04
N GLY A 35 23.04 19.35 1.74
CA GLY A 35 23.01 19.29 3.20
C GLY A 35 24.30 18.68 3.77
N THR A 36 24.73 17.53 3.25
CA THR A 36 25.99 16.90 3.67
C THR A 36 27.21 17.81 3.39
N TRP A 37 27.23 18.46 2.23
CA TRP A 37 28.31 19.38 1.88
C TRP A 37 28.39 20.52 2.89
N ILE A 38 27.27 21.14 3.23
CA ILE A 38 27.23 22.25 4.20
C ILE A 38 27.62 21.79 5.60
N ILE A 39 27.07 20.66 6.09
CA ILE A 39 27.35 20.09 7.43
C ILE A 39 28.83 19.75 7.59
N LYS A 40 29.46 19.16 6.57
CA LYS A 40 30.86 18.70 6.65
C LYS A 40 31.89 19.69 6.08
N GLY A 41 31.44 20.78 5.44
CA GLY A 41 32.33 21.75 4.80
C GLY A 41 33.13 21.17 3.63
N ASN A 42 32.82 19.97 3.15
CA ASN A 42 33.60 19.25 2.15
C ASN A 42 32.72 18.52 1.15
N SER A 43 32.79 18.91 -0.12
CA SER A 43 32.01 18.27 -1.20
C SER A 43 32.40 16.81 -1.49
N VAL A 44 33.67 16.44 -1.23
CA VAL A 44 34.14 15.05 -1.41
C VAL A 44 33.38 14.09 -0.46
N VAL A 45 33.06 14.53 0.75
CA VAL A 45 32.25 13.73 1.69
C VAL A 45 30.85 13.51 1.14
N ALA A 46 30.24 14.54 0.55
CA ALA A 46 28.91 14.42 -0.06
C ALA A 46 28.92 13.48 -1.30
N ILE A 47 29.96 13.56 -2.14
CA ILE A 47 30.15 12.64 -3.28
C ILE A 47 30.34 11.20 -2.79
N ASN A 48 31.16 10.99 -1.78
CA ASN A 48 31.38 9.67 -1.20
C ASN A 48 30.10 9.09 -0.57
N LEU A 49 29.29 9.93 0.07
CA LEU A 49 28.01 9.52 0.61
C LEU A 49 27.06 9.02 -0.47
N LEU A 50 26.98 9.75 -1.59
CA LEU A 50 26.19 9.34 -2.77
C LEU A 50 26.71 8.01 -3.34
N TRP A 51 28.02 7.88 -3.50
CA TRP A 51 28.65 6.64 -3.98
C TRP A 51 28.35 5.45 -3.07
N ILE A 52 28.55 5.59 -1.76
CA ILE A 52 28.32 4.53 -0.79
C ILE A 52 26.83 4.12 -0.77
N SER A 53 25.92 5.09 -0.76
CA SER A 53 24.47 4.83 -0.77
C SER A 53 24.05 4.07 -2.04
N SER A 54 24.53 4.52 -3.20
CA SER A 54 24.23 3.87 -4.48
C SER A 54 24.80 2.45 -4.54
N HIS A 55 26.08 2.31 -4.17
CA HIS A 55 26.77 1.01 -4.22
C HIS A 55 26.16 -0.01 -3.27
N GLN A 56 25.86 0.38 -2.03
CA GLN A 56 25.26 -0.54 -1.05
C GLN A 56 23.84 -0.96 -1.45
N THR A 57 23.03 -0.03 -1.97
CA THR A 57 21.67 -0.37 -2.43
C THR A 57 21.71 -1.32 -3.62
N VAL A 58 22.51 -1.04 -4.66
CA VAL A 58 22.57 -1.89 -5.86
C VAL A 58 23.19 -3.26 -5.58
N ASN A 59 24.15 -3.33 -4.65
CA ASN A 59 24.89 -4.56 -4.35
C ASN A 59 24.15 -5.45 -3.33
N ASN A 60 23.09 -4.97 -2.70
CA ASN A 60 22.34 -5.75 -1.73
C ASN A 60 21.28 -6.59 -2.44
N PHE A 61 21.48 -7.93 -2.39
CA PHE A 61 20.59 -8.92 -3.02
C PHE A 61 19.12 -8.82 -2.56
N VAL A 62 18.87 -8.33 -1.35
CA VAL A 62 17.50 -8.22 -0.81
C VAL A 62 16.64 -7.26 -1.66
N PHE A 63 17.22 -6.26 -2.33
CA PHE A 63 16.46 -5.36 -3.21
C PHE A 63 15.89 -6.06 -4.45
N ALA A 64 16.37 -7.25 -4.82
CA ALA A 64 15.79 -8.07 -5.89
C ALA A 64 14.34 -8.51 -5.58
N VAL A 65 13.93 -8.45 -4.32
CA VAL A 65 12.55 -8.75 -3.90
C VAL A 65 11.55 -7.83 -4.60
N ILE A 66 11.89 -6.54 -4.80
CA ILE A 66 10.99 -5.55 -5.40
C ILE A 66 10.61 -5.92 -6.85
N PRO A 67 11.55 -6.07 -7.80
CA PRO A 67 11.20 -6.41 -9.17
C PRO A 67 10.47 -7.76 -9.28
N LEU A 68 10.75 -8.72 -8.42
CA LEU A 68 10.12 -10.04 -8.47
C LEU A 68 8.66 -9.99 -8.03
N PHE A 69 8.34 -9.29 -6.94
CA PHE A 69 6.93 -9.11 -6.53
C PHE A 69 6.15 -8.21 -7.48
N VAL A 70 6.76 -7.16 -8.02
CA VAL A 70 6.13 -6.31 -9.04
C VAL A 70 5.82 -7.12 -10.31
N LEU A 71 6.77 -7.96 -10.77
CA LEU A 71 6.58 -8.87 -11.89
C LEU A 71 5.44 -9.86 -11.62
N MET A 72 5.42 -10.46 -10.43
CA MET A 72 4.35 -11.35 -10.02
C MET A 72 2.98 -10.66 -10.09
N GLY A 73 2.87 -9.44 -9.56
CA GLY A 73 1.63 -8.66 -9.56
C GLY A 73 1.10 -8.38 -10.96
N PHE A 74 1.97 -7.99 -11.91
CA PHE A 74 1.57 -7.75 -13.30
C PHE A 74 1.17 -9.05 -14.01
N LEU A 75 1.91 -10.15 -13.81
CA LEU A 75 1.56 -11.45 -14.39
C LEU A 75 0.22 -11.97 -13.87
N VAL A 76 -0.06 -11.83 -12.58
CA VAL A 76 -1.36 -12.16 -11.95
C VAL A 76 -2.50 -11.35 -12.56
N SER A 77 -2.26 -10.06 -12.83
CA SER A 77 -3.23 -9.20 -13.49
C SER A 77 -3.52 -9.67 -14.92
N VAL A 78 -2.49 -9.98 -15.70
CA VAL A 78 -2.63 -10.54 -17.08
C VAL A 78 -3.31 -11.90 -17.05
N ALA A 79 -3.01 -12.76 -16.07
CA ALA A 79 -3.68 -14.05 -15.89
C ALA A 79 -5.19 -13.93 -15.58
N GLY A 80 -5.66 -12.71 -15.24
CA GLY A 80 -7.07 -12.41 -14.96
C GLY A 80 -7.56 -12.87 -13.60
N MET A 81 -6.63 -13.08 -12.64
CA MET A 81 -6.97 -13.55 -11.29
C MET A 81 -7.77 -12.51 -10.50
N GLY A 82 -7.71 -11.22 -10.84
CA GLY A 82 -8.56 -10.19 -10.23
C GLY A 82 -10.06 -10.42 -10.49
N ARG A 83 -10.41 -10.87 -11.70
CA ARG A 83 -11.78 -11.25 -12.02
C ARG A 83 -12.21 -12.49 -11.26
N ASP A 84 -11.34 -13.51 -11.17
CA ASP A 84 -11.62 -14.72 -10.40
C ASP A 84 -11.84 -14.40 -8.91
N ALA A 85 -11.00 -13.53 -8.33
CA ALA A 85 -11.15 -13.09 -6.94
C ALA A 85 -12.50 -12.38 -6.71
N TYR A 86 -12.94 -11.55 -7.67
CA TYR A 86 -14.23 -10.87 -7.60
C TYR A 86 -15.41 -11.86 -7.65
N GLU A 87 -15.37 -12.80 -8.57
CA GLU A 87 -16.40 -13.84 -8.69
C GLU A 87 -16.48 -14.74 -7.45
N ILE A 88 -15.32 -15.06 -6.82
CA ILE A 88 -15.28 -15.77 -5.53
C ILE A 88 -15.94 -14.92 -4.44
N GLY A 89 -15.61 -13.63 -4.34
CA GLY A 89 -16.21 -12.71 -3.37
C GLY A 89 -17.73 -12.59 -3.55
N GLN A 90 -18.21 -12.52 -4.78
CA GLN A 90 -19.64 -12.51 -5.09
C GLN A 90 -20.36 -13.78 -4.60
N LEU A 91 -19.79 -14.95 -4.88
CA LEU A 91 -20.37 -16.22 -4.42
C LEU A 91 -20.52 -16.31 -2.90
N MET A 92 -19.51 -15.78 -2.18
CA MET A 92 -19.52 -15.80 -0.71
C MET A 92 -20.55 -14.85 -0.09
N LEU A 93 -20.83 -13.71 -0.74
CA LEU A 93 -21.53 -12.59 -0.12
C LEU A 93 -22.83 -12.20 -0.83
N ARG A 94 -23.25 -12.91 -1.89
CA ARG A 94 -24.44 -12.60 -2.71
C ARG A 94 -25.74 -12.46 -1.92
N ARG A 95 -25.88 -13.19 -0.81
CA ARG A 95 -27.10 -13.19 0.02
C ARG A 95 -27.12 -12.10 1.10
N VAL A 96 -26.08 -11.27 1.18
CA VAL A 96 -25.94 -10.26 2.22
C VAL A 96 -26.29 -8.88 1.64
N ARG A 97 -27.00 -8.04 2.41
CA ARG A 97 -27.26 -6.66 2.01
C ARG A 97 -25.95 -5.90 1.79
N GLY A 98 -25.80 -5.28 0.62
CA GLY A 98 -24.55 -4.67 0.22
C GLY A 98 -23.50 -5.69 -0.26
N GLY A 99 -23.91 -6.92 -0.57
CA GLY A 99 -23.06 -8.05 -0.88
C GLY A 99 -22.03 -7.80 -1.98
N LEU A 100 -22.39 -7.11 -3.07
CA LEU A 100 -21.44 -6.78 -4.14
C LEU A 100 -20.35 -5.79 -3.69
N GLY A 101 -20.70 -4.84 -2.83
CA GLY A 101 -19.71 -3.95 -2.21
C GLY A 101 -18.75 -4.71 -1.30
N MET A 102 -19.27 -5.59 -0.43
CA MET A 102 -18.44 -6.45 0.42
C MET A 102 -17.63 -7.45 -0.40
N ALA A 103 -18.19 -8.01 -1.48
CA ALA A 103 -17.48 -8.86 -2.43
C ALA A 103 -16.28 -8.13 -3.07
N THR A 104 -16.43 -6.85 -3.39
CA THR A 104 -15.35 -6.01 -3.88
C THR A 104 -14.24 -5.88 -2.84
N VAL A 105 -14.57 -5.67 -1.57
CA VAL A 105 -13.59 -5.58 -0.47
C VAL A 105 -12.83 -6.91 -0.31
N VAL A 106 -13.56 -8.02 -0.23
CA VAL A 106 -12.96 -9.37 -0.11
C VAL A 106 -12.11 -9.71 -1.32
N ALA A 107 -12.59 -9.39 -2.52
CA ALA A 107 -11.83 -9.59 -3.75
C ALA A 107 -10.53 -8.75 -3.78
N ASN A 108 -10.59 -7.48 -3.35
CA ASN A 108 -9.40 -6.66 -3.17
C ASN A 108 -8.44 -7.25 -2.14
N ALA A 109 -8.94 -7.78 -1.01
CA ALA A 109 -8.10 -8.43 0.00
C ALA A 109 -7.40 -9.68 -0.56
N ILE A 110 -8.13 -10.54 -1.29
CA ILE A 110 -7.57 -11.72 -1.96
C ILE A 110 -6.53 -11.31 -3.01
N PHE A 111 -6.85 -10.32 -3.83
CA PHE A 111 -5.95 -9.83 -4.88
C PHE A 111 -4.71 -9.14 -4.30
N ALA A 112 -4.88 -8.42 -3.19
CA ALA A 112 -3.80 -7.84 -2.41
C ALA A 112 -2.80 -8.90 -1.94
N ALA A 113 -3.30 -10.01 -1.40
CA ALA A 113 -2.47 -11.15 -0.95
C ALA A 113 -1.65 -11.81 -2.09
N ILE A 114 -1.79 -11.33 -3.32
CA ILE A 114 -1.04 -11.84 -4.48
C ILE A 114 -0.21 -10.73 -5.14
N THR A 115 -0.70 -9.49 -5.16
CA THR A 115 -0.09 -8.41 -5.97
C THR A 115 0.73 -7.41 -5.17
N GLY A 116 0.33 -7.11 -3.95
CA GLY A 116 1.05 -6.21 -3.06
C GLY A 116 1.08 -4.74 -3.48
N VAL A 117 0.18 -4.30 -4.40
CA VAL A 117 0.19 -2.94 -4.96
C VAL A 117 -1.22 -2.38 -5.05
N SER A 118 -1.51 -1.26 -4.34
CA SER A 118 -2.84 -0.63 -4.28
C SER A 118 -3.30 -0.07 -5.63
N VAL A 119 -2.40 0.54 -6.40
CA VAL A 119 -2.71 1.10 -7.74
C VAL A 119 -3.18 0.02 -8.72
N ALA A 120 -2.57 -1.16 -8.69
CA ALA A 120 -2.99 -2.29 -9.51
C ALA A 120 -4.40 -2.76 -9.13
N SER A 121 -4.68 -2.89 -7.83
CA SER A 121 -6.00 -3.22 -7.30
C SER A 121 -7.05 -2.20 -7.73
N ALA A 122 -6.79 -0.90 -7.52
CA ALA A 122 -7.69 0.18 -7.92
C ALA A 122 -8.02 0.10 -9.43
N SER A 123 -7.01 -0.09 -10.28
CA SER A 123 -7.20 -0.16 -11.73
C SER A 123 -8.02 -1.38 -12.17
N VAL A 124 -7.71 -2.57 -11.65
CA VAL A 124 -8.40 -3.81 -12.00
C VAL A 124 -9.86 -3.77 -11.56
N PHE A 125 -10.11 -3.44 -10.29
CA PHE A 125 -11.48 -3.47 -9.75
C PHE A 125 -12.34 -2.29 -10.22
N SER A 126 -11.76 -1.17 -10.64
CA SER A 126 -12.50 -0.12 -11.35
C SER A 126 -13.18 -0.64 -12.61
N LYS A 127 -12.50 -1.48 -13.37
CA LYS A 127 -13.04 -2.05 -14.63
C LYS A 127 -13.99 -3.21 -14.41
N ILE A 128 -13.87 -3.94 -13.31
CA ILE A 128 -14.65 -5.15 -13.03
C ILE A 128 -15.82 -4.84 -12.11
N ALA A 129 -15.55 -4.28 -10.94
CA ALA A 129 -16.54 -4.15 -9.87
C ALA A 129 -17.47 -2.95 -10.05
N VAL A 130 -16.98 -1.80 -10.53
CA VAL A 130 -17.81 -0.61 -10.67
C VAL A 130 -18.96 -0.82 -11.65
N PRO A 131 -18.73 -1.29 -12.92
CA PRO A 131 -19.82 -1.55 -13.86
C PRO A 131 -20.81 -2.59 -13.31
N GLU A 132 -20.31 -3.62 -12.66
CA GLU A 132 -21.14 -4.70 -12.14
C GLU A 132 -22.02 -4.23 -10.97
N MET A 133 -21.48 -3.46 -10.02
CA MET A 133 -22.29 -2.85 -8.97
C MET A 133 -23.35 -1.90 -9.53
N MET A 134 -22.98 -1.06 -10.50
CA MET A 134 -23.94 -0.13 -11.12
C MET A 134 -25.06 -0.86 -11.88
N ARG A 135 -24.75 -1.96 -12.58
CA ARG A 135 -25.71 -2.82 -13.25
C ARG A 135 -26.72 -3.41 -12.28
N HIS A 136 -26.31 -3.71 -11.04
CA HIS A 136 -27.16 -4.23 -9.97
C HIS A 136 -27.74 -3.12 -9.07
N GLY A 137 -27.94 -1.93 -9.59
CA GLY A 137 -28.65 -0.83 -8.91
C GLY A 137 -27.90 -0.12 -7.80
N TYR A 138 -26.58 -0.33 -7.67
CA TYR A 138 -25.79 0.47 -6.75
C TYR A 138 -25.50 1.86 -7.32
N THR A 139 -25.39 2.87 -6.47
CA THR A 139 -25.03 4.22 -6.89
C THR A 139 -23.57 4.25 -7.39
N GLY A 140 -23.32 5.04 -8.46
CA GLY A 140 -21.97 5.19 -8.98
C GLY A 140 -20.98 5.69 -7.91
N ARG A 141 -21.41 6.65 -7.07
CA ARG A 141 -20.64 7.18 -5.95
C ARG A 141 -20.20 6.09 -4.96
N PHE A 142 -21.10 5.21 -4.57
CA PHE A 142 -20.79 4.10 -3.67
C PHE A 142 -19.85 3.08 -4.34
N ALA A 143 -20.12 2.72 -5.58
CA ALA A 143 -19.31 1.74 -6.31
C ALA A 143 -17.85 2.18 -6.45
N VAL A 144 -17.61 3.43 -6.91
CA VAL A 144 -16.24 3.95 -7.05
C VAL A 144 -15.55 4.17 -5.70
N GLY A 145 -16.31 4.63 -4.69
CA GLY A 145 -15.79 4.79 -3.32
C GLY A 145 -15.38 3.48 -2.69
N THR A 146 -16.15 2.41 -2.89
CA THR A 146 -15.82 1.05 -2.42
C THR A 146 -14.55 0.54 -3.07
N VAL A 147 -14.37 0.73 -4.38
CA VAL A 147 -13.14 0.31 -5.09
C VAL A 147 -11.95 1.13 -4.60
N ALA A 148 -12.07 2.46 -4.55
CA ALA A 148 -10.97 3.32 -4.06
C ALA A 148 -10.59 2.95 -2.62
N GLY A 149 -11.59 2.85 -1.71
CA GLY A 149 -11.37 2.51 -0.31
C GLY A 149 -10.76 1.12 -0.11
N SER A 150 -11.25 0.09 -0.81
CA SER A 150 -10.74 -1.27 -0.62
C SER A 150 -9.40 -1.53 -1.33
N SER A 151 -9.03 -0.74 -2.35
CA SER A 151 -7.75 -0.92 -3.06
C SER A 151 -6.53 -0.73 -2.17
N VAL A 152 -6.65 0.08 -1.11
CA VAL A 152 -5.56 0.32 -0.15
C VAL A 152 -5.13 -0.93 0.62
N LEU A 153 -5.99 -1.96 0.69
CA LEU A 153 -5.61 -3.27 1.23
C LEU A 153 -4.39 -3.87 0.52
N GLY A 154 -4.16 -3.48 -0.76
CA GLY A 154 -3.02 -3.92 -1.55
C GLY A 154 -1.65 -3.56 -1.00
N MET A 155 -1.55 -2.55 -0.15
CA MET A 155 -0.29 -2.15 0.50
C MET A 155 -0.17 -2.64 1.94
N LEU A 156 -1.25 -3.16 2.52
CA LEU A 156 -1.28 -3.64 3.91
C LEU A 156 -1.22 -5.17 3.99
N ILE A 157 -2.00 -5.87 3.15
CA ILE A 157 -2.03 -7.34 3.15
C ILE A 157 -0.79 -7.88 2.44
N PRO A 158 -0.02 -8.78 3.10
CA PRO A 158 1.18 -9.35 2.48
C PRO A 158 0.87 -10.29 1.29
N PRO A 159 1.80 -10.36 0.30
CA PRO A 159 3.04 -9.60 0.19
C PRO A 159 2.80 -8.15 -0.21
N SER A 160 3.40 -7.19 0.47
CA SER A 160 3.23 -5.76 0.23
C SER A 160 4.55 -5.10 -0.14
N VAL A 161 4.58 -4.41 -1.27
CA VAL A 161 5.77 -3.64 -1.71
C VAL A 161 6.12 -2.56 -0.69
N LEU A 162 5.12 -1.94 -0.06
CA LEU A 162 5.34 -0.89 0.92
C LEU A 162 5.97 -1.44 2.21
N LEU A 163 5.53 -2.61 2.69
CA LEU A 163 6.14 -3.29 3.83
C LEU A 163 7.58 -3.74 3.54
N ILE A 164 7.87 -4.18 2.29
CA ILE A 164 9.24 -4.49 1.86
C ILE A 164 10.13 -3.26 1.96
N ILE A 165 9.68 -2.12 1.42
CA ILE A 165 10.45 -0.87 1.43
C ILE A 165 10.67 -0.40 2.86
N TYR A 166 9.65 -0.48 3.72
CA TYR A 166 9.78 -0.15 5.13
C TYR A 166 10.84 -1.01 5.81
N ALA A 167 10.77 -2.35 5.63
CA ALA A 167 11.75 -3.29 6.19
C ALA A 167 13.19 -2.89 5.84
N LEU A 168 13.41 -2.52 4.57
CA LEU A 168 14.73 -2.14 4.06
C LEU A 168 15.22 -0.81 4.65
N ILE A 169 14.31 0.13 4.98
CA ILE A 169 14.68 1.43 5.57
C ILE A 169 15.09 1.27 7.04
N VAL A 170 14.33 0.46 7.80
CA VAL A 170 14.54 0.30 9.25
C VAL A 170 15.45 -0.88 9.59
N GLU A 171 15.90 -1.64 8.57
CA GLU A 171 16.75 -2.84 8.69
C GLU A 171 16.08 -3.97 9.49
N GLU A 172 14.75 -4.12 9.33
CA GLU A 172 13.95 -5.20 9.93
C GLU A 172 13.68 -6.33 8.95
N SER A 173 13.22 -7.47 9.47
CA SER A 173 12.85 -8.63 8.66
C SER A 173 11.62 -8.37 7.79
N VAL A 174 11.74 -8.56 6.47
CA VAL A 174 10.61 -8.50 5.54
C VAL A 174 9.56 -9.56 5.90
N GLY A 175 9.98 -10.75 6.32
CA GLY A 175 9.10 -11.83 6.75
C GLY A 175 8.27 -11.45 7.96
N ASP A 176 8.91 -10.87 9.00
CA ASP A 176 8.22 -10.45 10.21
C ASP A 176 7.19 -9.35 9.93
N LEU A 177 7.53 -8.37 9.06
CA LEU A 177 6.60 -7.34 8.62
C LEU A 177 5.42 -7.89 7.82
N PHE A 178 5.66 -8.91 7.01
CA PHE A 178 4.57 -9.60 6.32
C PHE A 178 3.63 -10.30 7.30
N ILE A 179 4.18 -11.00 8.30
CA ILE A 179 3.37 -11.63 9.36
C ILE A 179 2.56 -10.56 10.11
N ALA A 180 3.19 -9.43 10.45
CA ALA A 180 2.56 -8.32 11.15
C ALA A 180 1.40 -7.68 10.36
N GLY A 181 1.45 -7.70 9.02
CA GLY A 181 0.41 -7.16 8.14
C GLY A 181 -0.87 -8.00 8.09
N ILE A 182 -0.80 -9.29 8.44
CA ILE A 182 -1.97 -10.20 8.34
C ILE A 182 -3.12 -9.76 9.26
N GLY A 183 -2.84 -9.58 10.54
CA GLY A 183 -3.85 -9.17 11.52
C GLY A 183 -4.57 -7.87 11.16
N PRO A 184 -3.82 -6.76 10.95
CA PRO A 184 -4.37 -5.49 10.48
C PRO A 184 -5.11 -5.58 9.15
N GLY A 185 -4.64 -6.38 8.19
CA GLY A 185 -5.30 -6.59 6.91
C GLY A 185 -6.67 -7.27 7.06
N ILE A 186 -6.76 -8.30 7.89
CA ILE A 186 -8.03 -8.96 8.22
C ILE A 186 -8.95 -8.00 8.98
N LEU A 187 -8.44 -7.30 9.98
CA LEU A 187 -9.20 -6.30 10.75
C LEU A 187 -9.83 -5.26 9.82
N LEU A 188 -9.02 -4.67 8.93
CA LEU A 188 -9.51 -3.64 8.01
C LEU A 188 -10.53 -4.19 7.01
N THR A 189 -10.34 -5.41 6.53
CA THR A 189 -11.31 -6.08 5.66
C THR A 189 -12.65 -6.26 6.36
N ILE A 190 -12.65 -6.70 7.63
CA ILE A 190 -13.86 -6.87 8.45
C ILE A 190 -14.51 -5.50 8.72
N VAL A 191 -13.74 -4.49 9.08
CA VAL A 191 -14.24 -3.13 9.33
C VAL A 191 -14.89 -2.55 8.08
N TYR A 192 -14.29 -2.71 6.91
CA TYR A 192 -14.86 -2.26 5.64
C TYR A 192 -16.16 -2.99 5.29
N CYS A 193 -16.20 -4.31 5.43
CA CYS A 193 -17.43 -5.08 5.25
C CYS A 193 -18.52 -4.63 6.23
N GLY A 194 -18.16 -4.36 7.48
CA GLY A 194 -19.06 -3.82 8.49
C GLY A 194 -19.64 -2.46 8.12
N VAL A 195 -18.77 -1.53 7.65
CA VAL A 195 -19.22 -0.20 7.19
C VAL A 195 -20.17 -0.32 6.00
N ILE A 196 -19.86 -1.18 5.01
CA ILE A 196 -20.76 -1.42 3.86
C ILE A 196 -22.11 -1.96 4.33
N TYR A 197 -22.11 -2.94 5.23
CA TYR A 197 -23.34 -3.51 5.78
C TYR A 197 -24.17 -2.44 6.52
N LEU A 198 -23.54 -1.64 7.37
CA LEU A 198 -24.21 -0.55 8.10
C LEU A 198 -24.77 0.51 7.15
N MET A 199 -24.00 0.91 6.12
CA MET A 199 -24.48 1.85 5.09
C MET A 199 -25.67 1.26 4.32
N ALA A 200 -25.60 0.02 3.89
CA ALA A 200 -26.69 -0.65 3.17
C ALA A 200 -27.95 -0.81 4.04
N ARG A 201 -27.80 -0.91 5.37
CA ARG A 201 -28.89 -1.09 6.32
C ARG A 201 -29.53 0.24 6.75
N TYR A 202 -28.71 1.24 7.05
CA TYR A 202 -29.18 2.50 7.67
C TYR A 202 -29.18 3.69 6.72
N LEU A 203 -28.41 3.63 5.64
CA LEU A 203 -28.27 4.68 4.63
C LEU A 203 -28.49 4.14 3.20
N PRO A 204 -29.58 3.40 2.93
CA PRO A 204 -29.75 2.69 1.66
C PRO A 204 -29.75 3.63 0.44
N ARG A 205 -30.19 4.88 0.59
CA ARG A 205 -30.13 5.90 -0.48
C ARG A 205 -28.73 6.29 -0.90
N MET A 206 -27.70 6.05 -0.08
CA MET A 206 -26.31 6.28 -0.44
C MET A 206 -25.73 5.10 -1.19
N VAL A 207 -26.27 3.90 -0.98
CA VAL A 207 -25.80 2.64 -1.53
C VAL A 207 -26.56 2.27 -2.80
N PHE A 208 -27.90 2.34 -2.77
CA PHE A 208 -28.79 1.88 -3.85
C PHE A 208 -29.50 3.06 -4.54
N THR A 209 -29.59 3.00 -5.87
CA THR A 209 -30.24 4.01 -6.69
C THR A 209 -31.75 4.07 -6.42
N SER A 210 -32.40 2.91 -6.17
CA SER A 210 -33.82 2.82 -5.79
C SER A 210 -34.09 3.29 -4.35
N GLY A 211 -33.07 3.47 -3.54
CA GLY A 211 -33.17 3.75 -2.11
C GLY A 211 -33.64 2.58 -1.27
N THR A 212 -33.84 1.42 -1.86
CA THR A 212 -34.23 0.14 -1.21
C THR A 212 -33.38 -0.99 -1.76
N PHE A 213 -33.12 -1.99 -0.91
CA PHE A 213 -32.51 -3.23 -1.36
C PHE A 213 -33.63 -4.12 -1.94
N ASP A 214 -33.52 -4.47 -3.21
CA ASP A 214 -34.45 -5.39 -3.86
C ASP A 214 -33.81 -6.78 -3.93
N ASP A 215 -34.39 -7.75 -3.20
CA ASP A 215 -33.94 -9.14 -3.16
C ASP A 215 -34.23 -9.88 -4.50
N GLY A 216 -35.08 -9.29 -5.35
CA GLY A 216 -35.62 -9.94 -6.55
C GLY A 216 -34.75 -9.88 -7.82
N ASP A 217 -33.72 -9.03 -7.84
CA ASP A 217 -32.96 -8.78 -9.08
C ASP A 217 -31.66 -9.59 -9.22
N GLN A 218 -31.41 -10.50 -8.27
CA GLN A 218 -30.36 -11.53 -8.40
C GLN A 218 -30.97 -12.76 -9.08
N THR A 219 -31.19 -12.65 -10.39
CA THR A 219 -31.85 -13.68 -11.17
C THR A 219 -31.02 -14.96 -11.35
N ALA A 220 -31.71 -16.09 -11.44
CA ALA A 220 -31.13 -17.42 -11.67
C ALA A 220 -30.17 -17.52 -12.89
N ALA A 221 -30.21 -16.56 -13.81
CA ALA A 221 -29.28 -16.45 -14.94
C ALA A 221 -27.83 -16.17 -14.49
N ASP A 222 -27.65 -15.39 -13.40
CA ASP A 222 -26.32 -15.13 -12.83
C ASP A 222 -25.80 -16.37 -12.05
N GLU A 223 -26.67 -17.26 -11.63
CA GLU A 223 -26.29 -18.51 -10.93
C GLU A 223 -25.62 -19.54 -11.86
N GLU A 224 -26.04 -19.66 -13.10
CA GLU A 224 -25.48 -20.62 -14.08
C GLU A 224 -24.11 -20.14 -14.61
N GLU A 225 -23.92 -18.84 -14.79
CA GLU A 225 -22.66 -18.27 -15.31
C GLU A 225 -21.51 -18.32 -14.29
N ILE A 226 -21.84 -18.21 -12.98
CA ILE A 226 -20.84 -18.20 -11.88
C ILE A 226 -20.47 -19.62 -11.45
N THR A 227 -21.36 -20.61 -11.62
CA THR A 227 -21.19 -21.98 -11.10
C THR A 227 -20.23 -22.85 -11.95
N GLY A 228 -19.75 -22.34 -13.11
CA GLY A 228 -18.68 -22.96 -13.88
C GLY A 228 -17.42 -23.16 -13.02
N SER A 229 -17.21 -24.38 -12.55
CA SER A 229 -16.11 -24.89 -11.74
C SER A 229 -15.37 -23.82 -10.88
N VAL A 230 -15.95 -23.42 -9.75
CA VAL A 230 -15.37 -22.51 -8.75
C VAL A 230 -13.92 -22.91 -8.41
N TRP A 231 -13.64 -24.19 -8.40
CA TRP A 231 -12.31 -24.74 -8.13
C TRP A 231 -11.25 -24.31 -9.14
N VAL A 232 -11.59 -24.11 -10.41
CA VAL A 232 -10.67 -23.63 -11.45
C VAL A 232 -10.23 -22.19 -11.18
N LYS A 233 -11.05 -21.41 -10.47
CA LYS A 233 -10.77 -20.02 -10.09
C LYS A 233 -10.05 -19.93 -8.75
N VAL A 234 -10.49 -20.73 -7.77
CA VAL A 234 -9.92 -20.75 -6.41
C VAL A 234 -8.52 -21.38 -6.39
N LEU A 235 -8.33 -22.51 -7.08
CA LEU A 235 -7.10 -23.29 -6.99
C LEU A 235 -5.83 -22.51 -7.39
N PRO A 236 -5.79 -21.76 -8.50
CA PRO A 236 -4.59 -20.96 -8.86
C PRO A 236 -4.27 -19.88 -7.83
N ILE A 237 -5.30 -19.19 -7.31
CA ILE A 237 -5.15 -18.15 -6.28
C ILE A 237 -4.62 -18.77 -4.99
N ALA A 238 -5.29 -19.83 -4.51
CA ALA A 238 -4.88 -20.54 -3.28
C ALA A 238 -3.47 -21.12 -3.39
N THR A 239 -3.14 -21.74 -4.54
CA THR A 239 -1.81 -22.31 -4.76
C THR A 239 -0.73 -21.23 -4.73
N LEU A 240 -0.99 -20.07 -5.33
CA LEU A 240 -0.03 -18.96 -5.36
C LEU A 240 0.18 -18.37 -3.96
N ILE A 241 -0.90 -18.14 -3.21
CA ILE A 241 -0.83 -17.67 -1.82
C ILE A 241 -0.10 -18.70 -0.94
N MET A 242 -0.47 -19.97 -1.04
CA MET A 242 0.15 -21.03 -0.26
C MET A 242 1.65 -21.22 -0.59
N LEU A 243 2.03 -21.11 -1.87
CA LEU A 243 3.43 -21.23 -2.27
C LEU A 243 4.25 -20.05 -1.71
N VAL A 244 3.79 -18.83 -1.92
CA VAL A 244 4.54 -17.61 -1.54
C VAL A 244 4.53 -17.43 -0.03
N MET A 245 3.36 -17.37 0.60
CA MET A 245 3.23 -17.15 2.05
C MET A 245 3.62 -18.39 2.85
N GLY A 246 3.15 -19.57 2.45
CA GLY A 246 3.49 -20.83 3.12
C GLY A 246 4.97 -21.14 3.02
N GLY A 247 5.60 -20.89 1.87
CA GLY A 247 7.05 -21.06 1.69
C GLY A 247 7.87 -20.09 2.52
N LEU A 248 7.43 -18.80 2.61
CA LEU A 248 8.08 -17.77 3.41
C LEU A 248 7.95 -18.07 4.91
N TYR A 249 6.74 -18.31 5.40
CA TYR A 249 6.49 -18.54 6.83
C TYR A 249 6.95 -19.92 7.30
N GLY A 250 6.99 -20.90 6.41
CA GLY A 250 7.58 -22.20 6.67
C GLY A 250 9.11 -22.22 6.65
N GLY A 251 9.77 -21.07 6.39
CA GLY A 251 11.22 -20.95 6.32
C GLY A 251 11.87 -21.67 5.13
N VAL A 252 11.05 -22.11 4.15
CA VAL A 252 11.51 -22.79 2.93
C VAL A 252 12.10 -21.78 1.94
N PHE A 253 11.54 -20.58 1.88
CA PHE A 253 11.95 -19.52 0.97
C PHE A 253 12.36 -18.26 1.73
N THR A 254 13.42 -17.63 1.27
CA THR A 254 13.69 -16.22 1.57
C THR A 254 12.67 -15.32 0.85
N PRO A 255 12.50 -14.06 1.24
CA PRO A 255 11.60 -13.13 0.52
C PRO A 255 11.89 -13.02 -0.98
N VAL A 256 13.16 -13.07 -1.38
CA VAL A 256 13.56 -13.02 -2.81
C VAL A 256 13.15 -14.28 -3.55
N GLU A 257 13.40 -15.45 -2.95
CA GLU A 257 13.00 -16.76 -3.52
C GLU A 257 11.48 -16.89 -3.59
N ALA A 258 10.74 -16.43 -2.57
CA ALA A 258 9.29 -16.40 -2.57
C ALA A 258 8.74 -15.54 -3.71
N GLY A 259 9.33 -14.36 -3.94
CA GLY A 259 8.99 -13.49 -5.08
C GLY A 259 9.28 -14.17 -6.43
N ALA A 260 10.42 -14.83 -6.56
CA ALA A 260 10.80 -15.55 -7.79
C ALA A 260 9.85 -16.74 -8.06
N ALA A 261 9.57 -17.56 -7.04
CA ALA A 261 8.65 -18.69 -7.14
C ALA A 261 7.22 -18.22 -7.48
N GLY A 262 6.77 -17.13 -6.85
CA GLY A 262 5.47 -16.51 -7.13
C GLY A 262 5.37 -15.97 -8.56
N ALA A 263 6.39 -15.24 -9.04
CA ALA A 263 6.45 -14.74 -10.40
C ALA A 263 6.45 -15.87 -11.44
N PHE A 264 7.22 -16.93 -11.18
CA PHE A 264 7.26 -18.12 -12.05
C PHE A 264 5.88 -18.81 -12.11
N LEU A 265 5.24 -19.02 -10.96
CA LEU A 265 3.92 -19.65 -10.91
C LEU A 265 2.84 -18.76 -11.58
N ALA A 266 2.88 -17.45 -11.38
CA ALA A 266 1.99 -16.53 -12.06
C ALA A 266 2.17 -16.55 -13.60
N LEU A 267 3.43 -16.62 -14.07
CA LEU A 267 3.74 -16.80 -15.48
C LEU A 267 3.14 -18.12 -16.02
N LEU A 268 3.32 -19.21 -15.28
CA LEU A 268 2.79 -20.53 -15.66
C LEU A 268 1.26 -20.47 -15.76
N PHE A 269 0.56 -19.87 -14.80
CA PHE A 269 -0.89 -19.72 -14.86
C PHE A 269 -1.36 -18.83 -16.04
N ALA A 270 -0.64 -17.75 -16.33
CA ALA A 270 -0.95 -16.89 -17.48
C ALA A 270 -0.81 -17.63 -18.82
N LEU A 271 0.21 -18.51 -18.93
CA LEU A 271 0.43 -19.39 -20.08
C LEU A 271 -0.66 -20.48 -20.18
N LEU A 272 -0.94 -21.20 -19.10
CA LEU A 272 -1.95 -22.26 -19.08
C LEU A 272 -3.36 -21.74 -19.42
N ARG A 273 -3.66 -20.52 -18.99
CA ARG A 273 -4.93 -19.85 -19.33
C ARG A 273 -4.94 -19.23 -20.74
N ARG A 274 -3.85 -19.34 -21.49
CA ARG A 274 -3.70 -18.77 -22.84
C ARG A 274 -3.99 -17.27 -22.89
N ARG A 275 -3.75 -16.55 -21.80
CA ARG A 275 -3.95 -15.09 -21.71
C ARG A 275 -2.67 -14.29 -21.94
N LEU A 276 -1.52 -14.97 -22.01
CA LEU A 276 -0.23 -14.34 -22.24
C LEU A 276 0.11 -14.35 -23.71
N THR A 277 0.17 -13.19 -24.32
CA THR A 277 0.73 -12.96 -25.65
C THR A 277 2.16 -12.43 -25.52
N LEU A 278 2.95 -12.53 -26.61
CA LEU A 278 4.31 -11.96 -26.61
C LEU A 278 4.29 -10.44 -26.37
N GLU A 279 3.28 -9.75 -26.89
CA GLU A 279 3.07 -8.33 -26.67
C GLU A 279 2.77 -8.01 -25.21
N SER A 280 1.85 -8.76 -24.56
CA SER A 280 1.51 -8.55 -23.16
C SER A 280 2.68 -8.92 -22.24
N LEU A 281 3.46 -9.97 -22.56
CA LEU A 281 4.66 -10.30 -21.82
C LEU A 281 5.70 -9.17 -21.90
N TRP A 282 5.91 -8.63 -23.10
CA TRP A 282 6.84 -7.52 -23.29
C TRP A 282 6.39 -6.27 -22.51
N ALA A 283 5.10 -5.95 -22.54
CA ALA A 283 4.53 -4.86 -21.74
C ALA A 283 4.76 -5.08 -20.24
N VAL A 284 4.49 -6.27 -19.73
CA VAL A 284 4.74 -6.64 -18.32
C VAL A 284 6.21 -6.44 -17.93
N LEU A 285 7.14 -6.89 -18.77
CA LEU A 285 8.58 -6.73 -18.50
C LEU A 285 9.00 -5.26 -18.49
N ILE A 286 8.53 -4.47 -19.44
CA ILE A 286 8.81 -3.03 -19.50
C ILE A 286 8.24 -2.30 -18.29
N ASP A 287 7.00 -2.58 -17.91
CA ASP A 287 6.37 -1.92 -16.77
C ASP A 287 7.00 -2.36 -15.44
N THR A 288 7.38 -3.63 -15.31
CA THR A 288 8.19 -4.12 -14.19
C THR A 288 9.52 -3.37 -14.11
N GLY A 289 10.20 -3.22 -15.22
CA GLY A 289 11.47 -2.49 -15.29
C GLY A 289 11.32 -1.02 -14.89
N LYS A 290 10.30 -0.34 -15.40
CA LYS A 290 10.02 1.08 -15.06
C LYS A 290 9.75 1.25 -13.56
N VAL A 291 8.84 0.46 -13.00
CA VAL A 291 8.50 0.52 -11.57
C VAL A 291 9.72 0.21 -10.71
N SER A 292 10.44 -0.87 -11.03
CA SER A 292 11.63 -1.27 -10.27
C SER A 292 12.74 -0.22 -10.32
N ALA A 293 13.02 0.35 -11.49
CA ALA A 293 14.04 1.39 -11.63
C ALA A 293 13.67 2.66 -10.84
N THR A 294 12.40 3.06 -10.89
CA THR A 294 11.90 4.21 -10.12
C THR A 294 12.04 3.98 -8.61
N LEU A 295 11.63 2.80 -8.13
CA LEU A 295 11.72 2.45 -6.71
C LEU A 295 13.16 2.36 -6.24
N LEU A 296 14.05 1.71 -7.01
CA LEU A 296 15.47 1.62 -6.66
C LEU A 296 16.13 3.00 -6.61
N PHE A 297 15.82 3.89 -7.55
CA PHE A 297 16.36 5.26 -7.55
C PHE A 297 15.85 6.06 -6.34
N LEU A 298 14.55 5.90 -5.99
CA LEU A 298 14.00 6.49 -4.78
C LEU A 298 14.70 5.98 -3.51
N ILE A 299 14.94 4.67 -3.40
CA ILE A 299 15.59 4.07 -2.22
C ILE A 299 17.06 4.53 -2.09
N ILE A 300 17.80 4.60 -3.19
CA ILE A 300 19.17 5.15 -3.18
C ILE A 300 19.17 6.58 -2.63
N SER A 301 18.28 7.41 -3.14
CA SER A 301 18.17 8.82 -2.73
C SER A 301 17.74 8.97 -1.27
N ALA A 302 16.82 8.11 -0.81
CA ALA A 302 16.37 8.07 0.57
C ALA A 302 17.47 7.56 1.52
N SER A 303 18.24 6.55 1.12
CA SER A 303 19.42 6.09 1.88
C SER A 303 20.43 7.21 2.08
N MET A 304 20.68 7.99 1.04
CA MET A 304 21.54 9.18 1.14
C MET A 304 20.97 10.22 2.11
N TYR A 305 19.66 10.48 2.03
CA TYR A 305 18.95 11.42 2.90
C TYR A 305 18.99 10.95 4.37
N SER A 306 18.69 9.67 4.64
CA SER A 306 18.78 9.08 5.97
C SER A 306 20.16 9.25 6.60
N ARG A 307 21.22 9.02 5.83
CA ARG A 307 22.61 9.22 6.30
C ARG A 307 22.92 10.68 6.60
N MET A 308 22.46 11.60 5.75
CA MET A 308 22.62 13.05 5.97
C MET A 308 21.91 13.47 7.27
N LEU A 309 20.68 12.99 7.51
CA LEU A 309 19.94 13.22 8.75
C LEU A 309 20.68 12.64 9.97
N GLY A 310 21.23 11.42 9.84
CA GLY A 310 22.05 10.82 10.92
C GLY A 310 23.31 11.66 11.23
N LEU A 311 23.94 12.26 10.21
CA LEU A 311 25.11 13.15 10.40
C LEU A 311 24.76 14.49 11.04
N SER A 312 23.51 14.92 10.98
CA SER A 312 23.01 16.17 11.58
C SER A 312 22.61 16.04 13.04
N GLY A 313 22.37 14.81 13.53
CA GLY A 313 21.84 14.58 14.89
C GLY A 313 20.30 14.79 15.01
N LEU A 314 19.64 15.34 13.99
CA LEU A 314 18.21 15.70 14.04
C LEU A 314 17.30 14.59 14.58
N PRO A 315 17.43 13.28 14.20
CA PRO A 315 16.54 12.25 14.71
C PRO A 315 16.66 12.02 16.23
N GLY A 316 17.83 12.26 16.83
CA GLY A 316 18.03 12.18 18.29
C GLY A 316 17.46 13.39 19.01
N GLU A 317 17.78 14.60 18.54
CA GLU A 317 17.30 15.85 19.14
C GLU A 317 15.76 15.98 19.07
N MET A 318 15.12 15.41 18.05
CA MET A 318 13.66 15.38 18.00
C MET A 318 13.03 14.71 19.22
N ALA A 319 13.58 13.58 19.70
CA ALA A 319 13.05 12.90 20.88
C ALA A 319 13.18 13.78 22.14
N GLU A 320 14.32 14.44 22.33
CA GLU A 320 14.56 15.36 23.45
C GLU A 320 13.58 16.54 23.44
N ILE A 321 13.32 17.13 22.26
CA ILE A 321 12.34 18.22 22.10
C ILE A 321 10.93 17.77 22.53
N PHE A 322 10.50 16.57 22.15
CA PHE A 322 9.18 16.06 22.54
C PHE A 322 9.08 15.77 24.05
N ASP A 323 10.16 15.32 24.67
CA ASP A 323 10.21 15.12 26.12
C ASP A 323 10.20 16.45 26.87
N GLU A 324 10.96 17.45 26.42
CA GLU A 324 10.97 18.81 27.01
C GLU A 324 9.60 19.49 26.92
N LEU A 325 8.87 19.27 25.81
CA LEU A 325 7.51 19.75 25.63
C LEU A 325 6.47 19.00 26.48
N GLY A 326 6.86 17.93 27.18
CA GLY A 326 5.97 17.08 27.94
C GLY A 326 4.99 16.26 27.08
N ALA A 327 5.22 16.20 25.76
CA ALA A 327 4.37 15.48 24.83
C ALA A 327 4.74 13.98 24.73
N GLY A 328 6.00 13.65 24.98
CA GLY A 328 6.54 12.29 24.95
C GLY A 328 6.27 11.54 23.65
N PHE A 329 6.35 10.20 23.72
CA PHE A 329 6.15 9.34 22.54
C PHE A 329 4.80 9.53 21.86
N TYR A 330 3.70 9.58 22.62
CA TYR A 330 2.36 9.69 22.01
C TYR A 330 2.11 11.01 21.29
N GLY A 331 2.69 12.10 21.79
CA GLY A 331 2.65 13.40 21.11
C GLY A 331 3.43 13.37 19.79
N MET A 332 4.62 12.77 19.80
CA MET A 332 5.42 12.54 18.60
C MET A 332 4.68 11.66 17.58
N LEU A 333 4.10 10.55 18.04
CA LEU A 333 3.33 9.64 17.18
C LEU A 333 2.12 10.33 16.55
N ALA A 334 1.37 11.11 17.33
CA ALA A 334 0.22 11.86 16.83
C ALA A 334 0.64 12.87 15.75
N LEU A 335 1.73 13.62 15.98
CA LEU A 335 2.28 14.54 15.00
C LEU A 335 2.72 13.80 13.73
N TYR A 336 3.45 12.69 13.89
CA TYR A 336 3.88 11.83 12.78
C TYR A 336 2.71 11.40 11.92
N VAL A 337 1.68 10.81 12.53
CA VAL A 337 0.48 10.32 11.83
C VAL A 337 -0.23 11.45 11.09
N VAL A 338 -0.39 12.62 11.73
CA VAL A 338 -1.03 13.79 11.10
C VAL A 338 -0.22 14.27 9.88
N ILE A 339 1.11 14.40 10.02
CA ILE A 339 1.97 14.83 8.91
C ILE A 339 1.91 13.80 7.76
N VAL A 340 2.00 12.51 8.07
CA VAL A 340 1.94 11.43 7.07
C VAL A 340 0.61 11.44 6.32
N ILE A 341 -0.51 11.60 7.01
CA ILE A 341 -1.84 11.71 6.37
C ILE A 341 -1.91 12.96 5.47
N ILE A 342 -1.42 14.11 5.93
CA ILE A 342 -1.42 15.35 5.14
C ILE A 342 -0.54 15.18 3.89
N LEU A 343 0.67 14.66 4.04
CA LEU A 343 1.54 14.39 2.90
C LEU A 343 0.93 13.38 1.93
N GLY A 344 0.24 12.36 2.44
CA GLY A 344 -0.46 11.34 1.65
C GLY A 344 -1.56 11.90 0.76
N THR A 345 -2.08 13.10 1.04
CA THR A 345 -3.02 13.76 0.15
C THR A 345 -2.38 14.25 -1.16
N ILE A 346 -1.04 14.39 -1.20
CA ILE A 346 -0.30 15.02 -2.32
C ILE A 346 0.75 14.09 -2.91
N VAL A 347 1.37 13.25 -2.08
CA VAL A 347 2.54 12.42 -2.40
C VAL A 347 2.16 10.94 -2.34
N ASP A 348 2.81 10.08 -3.11
CA ASP A 348 2.59 8.63 -3.07
C ASP A 348 3.14 7.97 -1.80
N SER A 349 2.59 6.80 -1.43
CA SER A 349 2.91 6.09 -0.19
C SER A 349 4.39 5.75 -0.03
N VAL A 350 5.06 5.35 -1.13
CA VAL A 350 6.48 4.97 -1.09
C VAL A 350 7.34 6.19 -0.78
N SER A 351 7.07 7.29 -1.45
CA SER A 351 7.81 8.54 -1.27
C SER A 351 7.66 9.09 0.15
N ILE A 352 6.44 9.05 0.70
CA ILE A 352 6.20 9.48 2.09
C ILE A 352 7.00 8.63 3.06
N MET A 353 6.96 7.31 2.88
CA MET A 353 7.70 6.38 3.73
C MET A 353 9.21 6.65 3.70
N LEU A 354 9.77 6.86 2.50
CA LEU A 354 11.19 7.14 2.31
C LEU A 354 11.64 8.50 2.88
N ILE A 355 10.72 9.44 3.03
CA ILE A 355 10.96 10.75 3.63
C ILE A 355 10.79 10.70 5.15
N MET A 356 9.64 10.20 5.60
CA MET A 356 9.21 10.33 6.98
C MET A 356 9.84 9.31 7.92
N VAL A 357 10.00 8.06 7.48
CA VAL A 357 10.55 7.00 8.34
C VAL A 357 11.99 7.32 8.79
N PRO A 358 12.93 7.68 7.91
CA PRO A 358 14.30 8.03 8.33
C PRO A 358 14.36 9.20 9.31
N LEU A 359 13.42 10.15 9.19
CA LEU A 359 13.36 11.32 10.06
C LEU A 359 13.01 10.95 11.51
N PHE A 360 12.15 9.93 11.69
CA PHE A 360 11.64 9.54 12.99
C PHE A 360 12.30 8.31 13.59
N VAL A 361 13.03 7.49 12.81
CA VAL A 361 13.59 6.22 13.27
C VAL A 361 14.54 6.35 14.46
N GLY A 362 15.31 7.45 14.55
CA GLY A 362 16.17 7.72 15.69
C GLY A 362 15.38 7.95 16.98
N ALA A 363 14.32 8.74 16.91
CA ALA A 363 13.42 8.98 18.03
C ALA A 363 12.65 7.71 18.44
N LEU A 364 12.25 6.86 17.50
CA LEU A 364 11.63 5.57 17.80
C LEU A 364 12.55 4.65 18.58
N LYS A 365 13.84 4.60 18.20
CA LYS A 365 14.86 3.84 18.92
C LYS A 365 15.13 4.39 20.33
N PHE A 366 15.08 5.71 20.48
CA PHE A 366 15.19 6.37 21.79
C PHE A 366 14.06 5.96 22.75
N TYR A 367 12.83 5.86 22.24
CA TYR A 367 11.67 5.40 23.01
C TYR A 367 11.50 3.87 23.06
N GLU A 368 12.46 3.10 22.55
CA GLU A 368 12.44 1.63 22.50
C GLU A 368 11.17 1.06 21.84
N ILE A 369 10.66 1.72 20.79
CA ILE A 369 9.42 1.34 20.12
C ILE A 369 9.66 0.18 19.15
N ASP A 370 8.73 -0.77 19.14
CA ASP A 370 8.69 -1.85 18.16
C ASP A 370 8.53 -1.29 16.74
N LEU A 371 9.60 -1.43 15.94
CA LEU A 371 9.65 -0.92 14.58
C LEU A 371 8.71 -1.69 13.64
N ILE A 372 8.39 -2.95 13.94
CA ILE A 372 7.44 -3.75 13.16
C ILE A 372 6.03 -3.17 13.31
N TRP A 373 5.60 -2.90 14.55
CA TRP A 373 4.32 -2.25 14.82
C TRP A 373 4.25 -0.86 14.19
N PHE A 374 5.31 -0.06 14.32
CA PHE A 374 5.35 1.28 13.74
C PHE A 374 5.26 1.25 12.20
N GLY A 375 5.81 0.21 11.56
CA GLY A 375 5.68 -0.01 10.12
C GLY A 375 4.22 -0.16 9.69
N ILE A 376 3.43 -0.94 10.43
CA ILE A 376 2.00 -1.10 10.16
C ILE A 376 1.24 0.22 10.35
N VAL A 377 1.54 0.96 11.43
CA VAL A 377 0.96 2.30 11.67
C VAL A 377 1.27 3.24 10.50
N THR A 378 2.52 3.24 10.04
CA THR A 378 2.97 4.07 8.91
C THR A 378 2.23 3.72 7.61
N VAL A 379 2.14 2.43 7.28
CA VAL A 379 1.41 1.97 6.08
C VAL A 379 -0.04 2.43 6.10
N ILE A 380 -0.74 2.22 7.22
CA ILE A 380 -2.15 2.61 7.32
C ILE A 380 -2.30 4.14 7.25
N ALA A 381 -1.44 4.89 7.92
CA ALA A 381 -1.49 6.36 7.90
C ALA A 381 -1.27 6.92 6.47
N THR A 382 -0.30 6.38 5.73
CA THR A 382 -0.06 6.80 4.33
C THR A 382 -1.25 6.51 3.44
N GLU A 383 -1.85 5.33 3.57
CA GLU A 383 -2.99 4.92 2.75
C GLU A 383 -4.27 5.72 3.06
N ILE A 384 -4.46 6.21 4.30
CA ILE A 384 -5.54 7.17 4.62
C ILE A 384 -5.37 8.45 3.79
N GLY A 385 -4.14 8.96 3.69
CA GLY A 385 -3.82 10.13 2.89
C GLY A 385 -4.21 9.96 1.42
N LEU A 386 -3.96 8.79 0.83
CA LEU A 386 -4.30 8.49 -0.57
C LEU A 386 -5.81 8.49 -0.87
N LEU A 387 -6.66 8.40 0.15
CA LEU A 387 -8.12 8.50 0.02
C LEU A 387 -8.64 9.92 0.32
N THR A 388 -7.77 10.82 0.75
CA THR A 388 -8.14 12.15 1.27
C THR A 388 -7.83 13.25 0.24
N PRO A 389 -8.72 14.26 0.05
CA PRO A 389 -8.43 15.40 -0.81
C PRO A 389 -7.16 16.16 -0.35
N PRO A 390 -6.44 16.89 -1.25
CA PRO A 390 -6.85 17.37 -2.57
C PRO A 390 -6.55 16.44 -3.75
N LEU A 391 -5.46 15.64 -3.74
CA LEU A 391 -5.12 14.79 -4.88
C LEU A 391 -5.62 13.35 -4.69
N GLY A 392 -5.28 12.69 -3.58
CA GLY A 392 -5.74 11.34 -3.28
C GLY A 392 -5.44 10.34 -4.39
N LEU A 393 -4.21 9.84 -4.48
CA LEU A 393 -3.74 9.06 -5.63
C LEU A 393 -4.63 7.85 -5.95
N ALA A 394 -5.15 7.14 -4.95
CA ALA A 394 -6.04 6.01 -5.17
C ALA A 394 -7.36 6.44 -5.86
N VAL A 395 -7.91 7.57 -5.44
CA VAL A 395 -9.12 8.19 -6.03
C VAL A 395 -8.85 8.60 -7.48
N TYR A 396 -7.68 9.20 -7.73
CA TYR A 396 -7.29 9.62 -9.06
C TYR A 396 -7.10 8.44 -10.02
N VAL A 397 -6.52 7.33 -9.55
CA VAL A 397 -6.36 6.09 -10.33
C VAL A 397 -7.72 5.51 -10.73
N VAL A 398 -8.68 5.46 -9.81
CA VAL A 398 -10.06 5.02 -10.11
C VAL A 398 -10.69 5.92 -11.18
N HIS A 399 -10.58 7.24 -11.03
CA HIS A 399 -11.13 8.20 -11.99
C HIS A 399 -10.54 8.04 -13.39
N SER A 400 -9.20 8.01 -13.49
CA SER A 400 -8.50 7.90 -14.78
C SER A 400 -8.72 6.55 -15.46
N THR A 401 -8.88 5.47 -14.67
CA THR A 401 -9.10 4.12 -15.20
C THR A 401 -10.52 3.92 -15.75
N LEU A 402 -11.52 4.50 -15.07
CA LEU A 402 -12.92 4.42 -15.51
C LEU A 402 -13.19 5.28 -16.74
N ASN A 403 -12.55 6.44 -16.84
CA ASN A 403 -12.72 7.43 -17.90
C ASN A 403 -14.21 7.70 -18.23
N ARG A 404 -15.04 7.83 -17.19
CA ARG A 404 -16.50 8.07 -17.30
C ARG A 404 -16.82 9.51 -16.93
N PRO A 405 -17.41 10.30 -17.87
CA PRO A 405 -17.70 11.72 -17.64
C PRO A 405 -18.82 11.95 -16.62
N ASP A 406 -19.66 10.94 -16.36
CA ASP A 406 -20.76 10.97 -15.42
C ASP A 406 -20.31 10.79 -13.95
N ILE A 407 -19.04 10.45 -13.69
CA ILE A 407 -18.48 10.27 -12.36
C ILE A 407 -17.34 11.27 -12.13
N SER A 408 -17.59 12.27 -11.31
CA SER A 408 -16.60 13.31 -10.98
C SER A 408 -15.63 12.83 -9.88
N LEU A 409 -14.43 13.44 -9.83
CA LEU A 409 -13.49 13.24 -8.72
C LEU A 409 -14.12 13.52 -7.35
N LYS A 410 -14.99 14.54 -7.26
CA LYS A 410 -15.70 14.87 -6.03
C LYS A 410 -16.59 13.72 -5.55
N GLU A 411 -17.23 13.02 -6.47
CA GLU A 411 -18.08 11.86 -6.13
C GLU A 411 -17.25 10.70 -5.64
N ILE A 412 -16.05 10.47 -6.21
CA ILE A 412 -15.16 9.40 -5.76
C ILE A 412 -14.64 9.71 -4.36
N PHE A 413 -14.18 10.94 -4.08
CA PHE A 413 -13.79 11.36 -2.74
C PHE A 413 -14.92 11.22 -1.73
N ALA A 414 -16.13 11.67 -2.11
CA ALA A 414 -17.28 11.55 -1.23
C ALA A 414 -17.73 10.11 -1.01
N GLY A 415 -17.50 9.23 -1.98
CA GLY A 415 -17.73 7.78 -1.85
C GLY A 415 -16.66 7.06 -1.03
N SER A 416 -15.40 7.48 -1.11
CA SER A 416 -14.29 6.89 -0.33
C SER A 416 -14.20 7.39 1.11
N ALA A 417 -14.81 8.53 1.44
CA ALA A 417 -14.76 9.12 2.78
C ALA A 417 -15.18 8.15 3.92
N PRO A 418 -16.27 7.35 3.83
CA PRO A 418 -16.60 6.36 4.85
C PRO A 418 -15.48 5.32 5.06
N PHE A 419 -14.76 4.94 4.00
CA PHE A 419 -13.65 3.99 4.07
C PHE A 419 -12.40 4.61 4.68
N ALA A 420 -12.11 5.88 4.38
CA ALA A 420 -11.03 6.63 5.03
C ALA A 420 -11.27 6.77 6.54
N LEU A 421 -12.50 7.07 6.97
CA LEU A 421 -12.88 7.12 8.38
C LEU A 421 -12.80 5.74 9.05
N ALA A 422 -13.23 4.68 8.37
CA ALA A 422 -13.10 3.31 8.85
C ALA A 422 -11.63 2.90 9.04
N MET A 423 -10.76 3.33 8.14
CA MET A 423 -9.32 3.09 8.22
C MET A 423 -8.67 3.88 9.37
N LEU A 424 -9.11 5.13 9.59
CA LEU A 424 -8.67 5.91 10.74
C LEU A 424 -9.09 5.24 12.06
N PHE A 425 -10.30 4.68 12.12
CA PHE A 425 -10.75 3.89 13.26
C PHE A 425 -9.88 2.64 13.47
N ALA A 426 -9.57 1.91 12.40
CA ALA A 426 -8.68 0.75 12.48
C ALA A 426 -7.25 1.15 12.91
N LEU A 427 -6.73 2.29 12.44
CA LEU A 427 -5.46 2.85 12.86
C LEU A 427 -5.43 3.13 14.38
N ILE A 428 -6.48 3.78 14.89
CA ILE A 428 -6.60 4.06 16.34
C ILE A 428 -6.62 2.75 17.14
N LEU A 429 -7.33 1.71 16.67
CA LEU A 429 -7.33 0.40 17.33
C LEU A 429 -5.94 -0.25 17.33
N ILE A 430 -5.18 -0.16 16.25
CA ILE A 430 -3.83 -0.73 16.15
C ILE A 430 -2.84 0.06 17.02
N ILE A 431 -3.01 1.38 17.15
CA ILE A 431 -2.22 2.20 18.07
C ILE A 431 -2.54 1.85 19.51
N ALA A 432 -3.83 1.67 19.85
CA ALA A 432 -4.26 1.32 21.19
C ALA A 432 -3.91 -0.12 21.60
N PHE A 433 -3.88 -1.03 20.62
CA PHE A 433 -3.63 -2.47 20.82
C PHE A 433 -2.52 -2.97 19.86
N PRO A 434 -1.22 -2.71 20.17
CA PRO A 434 -0.10 -3.13 19.32
C PRO A 434 -0.08 -4.64 19.01
N SER A 435 -0.62 -5.46 19.91
CA SER A 435 -0.75 -6.91 19.74
C SER A 435 -1.54 -7.32 18.52
N LEU A 436 -2.42 -6.47 17.96
CA LEU A 436 -3.14 -6.75 16.73
C LEU A 436 -2.20 -6.95 15.52
N SER A 437 -1.02 -6.34 15.56
CA SER A 437 0.01 -6.49 14.52
C SER A 437 1.17 -7.40 14.96
N THR A 438 1.53 -7.41 16.26
CA THR A 438 2.76 -8.09 16.73
C THR A 438 2.52 -9.49 17.29
N PHE A 439 1.26 -9.84 17.64
CA PHE A 439 0.95 -11.13 18.26
C PHE A 439 1.43 -12.33 17.41
N LEU A 440 1.13 -12.33 16.11
CA LEU A 440 1.53 -13.42 15.22
C LEU A 440 3.05 -13.50 15.07
N VAL A 441 3.74 -12.36 15.03
CA VAL A 441 5.21 -12.30 14.96
C VAL A 441 5.82 -12.94 16.19
N HIS A 442 5.32 -12.61 17.39
CA HIS A 442 5.82 -13.18 18.65
C HIS A 442 5.45 -14.65 18.80
N ALA A 443 4.32 -15.10 18.27
CA ALA A 443 3.88 -16.50 18.34
C ALA A 443 4.66 -17.43 17.41
N MET A 444 5.32 -16.88 16.37
CA MET A 444 6.08 -17.64 15.38
C MET A 444 7.60 -17.61 15.63
N LYS A 445 8.08 -16.77 16.54
CA LYS A 445 9.45 -16.77 17.09
C LYS A 445 9.57 -17.74 18.25
#